data_d9b6fb7cd2543531da3c823435fcb77c
#
_entry.id   d9b6fb7cd2543531da3c823435fcb77c
#
_cell.length_a   1.000
_cell.length_b   1.000
_cell.length_c   1.000
_cell.angle_alpha   90.00
_cell.angle_beta   90.00
_cell.angle_gamma   90.00
#
_symmetry.space_group_name_H-M   'P 1'
#
loop_
_entity.id
_entity.type
_entity.pdbx_description
1 polymer ?
#
loop_
_entity_poly.entity_id
_entity_poly.type
_entity_poly.pdbx_seq_one_letter_code
_entity_poly.pdbx_strand_id
1 'polypeptide(L)'
;NYMSMVNSFYTLVTDFYEYGWGDSFHFANRYIGESHKESLRRAEYFLAMKLKLDQTSKVLDVGCGIGGPMRAIARHSGATITGINNCDYQIKIGNRYNEKWGLAKKCIYLQTDFMNLPVADNSFDAAYEIEATCHAPDKAASYERIFNALKPGGCFAGYEWVVTDKYDAKNHEHVAIREGIEVGN
;
A
#
# COMPACT_ATOMS: atom_id res chain seq x y z
N ASN A 1 -15.49 6.86 14.75
CA ASN A 1 -15.30 7.05 13.31
C ASN A 1 -14.01 6.32 12.89
N TYR A 2 -14.12 5.33 11.99
CA TYR A 2 -13.03 4.49 11.47
C TYR A 2 -11.80 5.33 11.04
N MET A 3 -11.98 6.34 10.20
CA MET A 3 -10.89 7.20 9.73
C MET A 3 -10.12 7.89 10.86
N SER A 4 -10.81 8.39 11.87
CA SER A 4 -10.17 9.04 13.01
C SER A 4 -9.34 8.05 13.83
N MET A 5 -9.79 6.83 13.99
CA MET A 5 -9.08 5.77 14.71
C MET A 5 -7.81 5.38 13.96
N VAL A 6 -7.90 5.08 12.67
CA VAL A 6 -6.75 4.71 11.82
C VAL A 6 -5.71 5.85 11.78
N ASN A 7 -6.14 7.10 11.60
CA ASN A 7 -5.24 8.25 11.61
C ASN A 7 -4.52 8.44 12.95
N SER A 8 -5.24 8.30 14.08
CA SER A 8 -4.63 8.42 15.40
C SER A 8 -3.62 7.32 15.65
N PHE A 9 -3.93 6.08 15.27
CA PHE A 9 -3.03 4.95 15.38
C PHE A 9 -1.75 5.19 14.57
N TYR A 10 -1.86 5.48 13.27
CA TYR A 10 -0.68 5.69 12.44
C TYR A 10 0.11 6.95 12.79
N THR A 11 -0.52 8.01 13.29
CA THR A 11 0.21 9.16 13.84
C THR A 11 1.09 8.76 15.01
N LEU A 12 0.61 7.85 15.87
CA LEU A 12 1.36 7.38 17.04
C LEU A 12 2.49 6.41 16.66
N VAL A 13 2.22 5.44 15.75
CA VAL A 13 3.12 4.31 15.52
C VAL A 13 4.10 4.51 14.36
N THR A 14 3.90 5.51 13.50
CA THR A 14 4.72 5.72 12.29
C THR A 14 6.22 5.80 12.61
N ASP A 15 6.62 6.54 13.63
CA ASP A 15 8.04 6.69 13.99
C ASP A 15 8.64 5.37 14.49
N PHE A 16 7.85 4.57 15.22
CA PHE A 16 8.28 3.23 15.67
C PHE A 16 8.42 2.27 14.48
N TYR A 17 7.50 2.32 13.53
CA TYR A 17 7.58 1.52 12.31
C TYR A 17 8.76 1.93 11.45
N GLU A 18 8.99 3.23 11.27
CA GLU A 18 10.15 3.73 10.55
C GLU A 18 11.46 3.27 11.19
N TYR A 19 11.55 3.32 12.52
CA TYR A 19 12.72 2.83 13.26
C TYR A 19 12.93 1.31 13.11
N GLY A 20 11.87 0.51 13.17
CA GLY A 20 11.93 -0.96 13.13
C GLY A 20 11.98 -1.55 11.72
N TRP A 21 11.23 -1.00 10.79
CA TRP A 21 11.07 -1.51 9.41
C TRP A 21 11.80 -0.67 8.35
N GLY A 22 12.13 0.58 8.65
CA GLY A 22 12.60 1.53 7.67
C GLY A 22 11.43 2.25 6.99
N ASP A 23 11.52 2.53 5.68
CA ASP A 23 10.55 3.34 4.96
C ASP A 23 9.45 2.54 4.21
N SER A 24 9.45 1.22 4.36
CA SER A 24 8.48 0.29 3.74
C SER A 24 7.81 -0.56 4.82
N PHE A 25 6.56 -0.24 5.16
CA PHE A 25 5.81 -0.86 6.27
C PHE A 25 4.99 -2.05 5.78
N HIS A 26 5.65 -3.09 5.28
CA HIS A 26 4.99 -4.31 4.85
C HIS A 26 5.87 -5.53 5.09
N PHE A 27 5.29 -6.70 4.95
CA PHE A 27 6.02 -7.95 5.04
C PHE A 27 6.47 -8.45 3.66
N ALA A 28 7.51 -9.27 3.66
CA ALA A 28 7.94 -10.02 2.49
C ALA A 28 8.56 -11.35 2.92
N ASN A 29 8.36 -12.38 2.12
CA ASN A 29 9.07 -13.65 2.30
C ASN A 29 10.56 -13.42 2.17
N ARG A 30 11.32 -13.92 3.15
CA ARG A 30 12.76 -13.74 3.19
C ARG A 30 13.46 -15.04 2.78
N TYR A 31 14.35 -14.97 1.82
CA TYR A 31 15.18 -16.10 1.42
C TYR A 31 16.41 -16.25 2.32
N ILE A 32 17.00 -17.46 2.33
CA ILE A 32 18.25 -17.71 3.07
C ILE A 32 19.35 -16.81 2.52
N GLY A 33 20.00 -16.05 3.41
CA GLY A 33 21.06 -15.10 3.05
C GLY A 33 20.58 -13.71 2.62
N GLU A 34 19.27 -13.51 2.45
CA GLU A 34 18.69 -12.22 2.10
C GLU A 34 18.49 -11.34 3.35
N SER A 35 18.85 -10.09 3.29
CA SER A 35 18.52 -9.12 4.35
C SER A 35 17.05 -8.75 4.30
N HIS A 36 16.50 -8.22 5.40
CA HIS A 36 15.12 -7.73 5.47
C HIS A 36 14.85 -6.69 4.36
N LYS A 37 15.74 -5.71 4.20
CA LYS A 37 15.61 -4.67 3.19
C LYS A 37 15.61 -5.21 1.76
N GLU A 38 16.41 -6.22 1.46
CA GLU A 38 16.44 -6.87 0.14
C GLU A 38 15.12 -7.62 -0.12
N SER A 39 14.57 -8.31 0.88
CA SER A 39 13.28 -9.01 0.73
C SER A 39 12.14 -8.05 0.42
N LEU A 40 12.04 -6.91 1.13
CA LEU A 40 11.07 -5.87 0.84
C LEU A 40 11.22 -5.35 -0.59
N ARG A 41 12.44 -4.99 -0.97
CA ARG A 41 12.76 -4.44 -2.28
C ARG A 41 12.44 -5.41 -3.41
N ARG A 42 12.72 -6.69 -3.20
CA ARG A 42 12.36 -7.75 -4.17
C ARG A 42 10.84 -7.88 -4.35
N ALA A 43 10.06 -7.82 -3.26
CA ALA A 43 8.61 -7.87 -3.31
C ALA A 43 8.04 -6.66 -4.07
N GLU A 44 8.53 -5.46 -3.81
CA GLU A 44 8.13 -4.22 -4.48
C GLU A 44 8.46 -4.27 -6.00
N TYR A 45 9.65 -4.73 -6.36
CA TYR A 45 10.04 -4.86 -7.78
C TYR A 45 9.27 -5.96 -8.49
N PHE A 46 8.96 -7.07 -7.80
CA PHE A 46 8.13 -8.12 -8.36
C PHE A 46 6.74 -7.59 -8.70
N LEU A 47 6.15 -6.75 -7.83
CA LEU A 47 4.87 -6.10 -8.08
C LEU A 47 4.94 -5.20 -9.32
N ALA A 48 5.98 -4.36 -9.43
CA ALA A 48 6.21 -3.50 -10.59
C ALA A 48 6.34 -4.31 -11.89
N MET A 49 7.06 -5.43 -11.87
CA MET A 49 7.20 -6.32 -13.02
C MET A 49 5.88 -7.00 -13.41
N LYS A 50 5.07 -7.44 -12.43
CA LYS A 50 3.75 -8.03 -12.69
C LYS A 50 2.81 -7.04 -13.36
N LEU A 51 2.88 -5.79 -12.97
CA LEU A 51 2.11 -4.68 -13.55
C LEU A 51 2.72 -4.15 -14.86
N LYS A 52 3.90 -4.65 -15.27
CA LYS A 52 4.64 -4.22 -16.47
C LYS A 52 4.86 -2.70 -16.53
N LEU A 53 5.19 -2.11 -15.38
CA LEU A 53 5.38 -0.66 -15.27
C LEU A 53 6.61 -0.18 -16.03
N ASP A 54 6.48 0.97 -16.68
CA ASP A 54 7.54 1.69 -17.36
C ASP A 54 7.47 3.21 -17.09
N GLN A 55 8.35 3.96 -17.70
CA GLN A 55 8.46 5.42 -17.55
C GLN A 55 7.23 6.22 -18.01
N THR A 56 6.34 5.61 -18.80
CA THR A 56 5.10 6.23 -19.31
C THR A 56 3.91 5.95 -18.43
N SER A 57 4.02 4.95 -17.56
CA SER A 57 2.94 4.46 -16.70
C SER A 57 2.51 5.50 -15.66
N LYS A 58 1.20 5.73 -15.57
CA LYS A 58 0.55 6.45 -14.47
C LYS A 58 -0.05 5.43 -13.52
N VAL A 59 0.41 5.41 -12.28
CA VAL A 59 0.12 4.35 -11.32
C VAL A 59 -0.55 4.91 -10.08
N LEU A 60 -1.52 4.18 -9.54
CA LEU A 60 -2.17 4.45 -8.27
C LEU A 60 -1.60 3.51 -7.20
N ASP A 61 -1.09 4.08 -6.11
CA ASP A 61 -0.64 3.36 -4.91
C ASP A 61 -1.68 3.57 -3.81
N VAL A 62 -2.41 2.53 -3.46
CA VAL A 62 -3.55 2.60 -2.53
C VAL A 62 -3.09 2.30 -1.12
N GLY A 63 -3.12 3.30 -0.23
CA GLY A 63 -2.61 3.16 1.13
C GLY A 63 -1.08 3.24 1.20
N CYS A 64 -0.49 4.21 0.52
CA CYS A 64 0.96 4.31 0.29
C CYS A 64 1.82 4.59 1.55
N GLY A 65 1.24 4.83 2.72
CA GLY A 65 1.97 5.13 3.95
C GLY A 65 2.95 6.30 3.80
N ILE A 66 4.18 6.14 4.30
CA ILE A 66 5.28 7.11 4.09
C ILE A 66 5.98 6.95 2.73
N GLY A 67 5.48 6.09 1.85
CA GLY A 67 5.87 5.97 0.45
C GLY A 67 7.18 5.25 0.16
N GLY A 68 7.64 4.35 1.03
CA GLY A 68 8.81 3.51 0.76
C GLY A 68 8.66 2.71 -0.53
N PRO A 69 7.61 1.85 -0.64
CA PRO A 69 7.30 1.11 -1.86
C PRO A 69 7.12 2.00 -3.08
N MET A 70 6.37 3.11 -2.93
CA MET A 70 6.14 4.08 -4.00
C MET A 70 7.46 4.59 -4.61
N ARG A 71 8.40 5.01 -3.76
CA ARG A 71 9.72 5.48 -4.21
C ARG A 71 10.56 4.37 -4.85
N ALA A 72 10.50 3.16 -4.32
CA ALA A 72 11.23 2.02 -4.86
C ALA A 72 10.74 1.65 -6.25
N ILE A 73 9.43 1.53 -6.41
CA ILE A 73 8.76 1.19 -7.67
C ILE A 73 9.01 2.31 -8.70
N ALA A 74 8.86 3.59 -8.30
CA ALA A 74 9.13 4.72 -9.21
C ALA A 74 10.57 4.76 -9.71
N ARG A 75 11.56 4.43 -8.87
CA ARG A 75 12.96 4.34 -9.29
C ARG A 75 13.22 3.19 -10.23
N HIS A 76 12.60 2.05 -9.97
CA HIS A 76 12.80 0.84 -10.75
C HIS A 76 12.18 0.96 -12.14
N SER A 77 10.95 1.47 -12.23
CA SER A 77 10.16 1.51 -13.46
C SER A 77 10.26 2.85 -14.21
N GLY A 78 10.58 3.93 -13.51
CA GLY A 78 10.45 5.29 -14.04
C GLY A 78 9.01 5.82 -14.06
N ALA A 79 8.03 5.05 -13.61
CA ALA A 79 6.62 5.42 -13.57
C ALA A 79 6.36 6.68 -12.72
N THR A 80 5.25 7.34 -13.00
CA THR A 80 4.68 8.37 -12.13
C THR A 80 3.60 7.76 -11.27
N ILE A 81 3.75 7.84 -9.95
CA ILE A 81 2.88 7.18 -8.98
C ILE A 81 2.16 8.23 -8.15
N THR A 82 0.84 8.11 -8.10
CA THR A 82 0.00 8.86 -7.17
C THR A 82 -0.33 7.97 -5.99
N GLY A 83 0.22 8.29 -4.83
CA GLY A 83 -0.03 7.57 -3.59
C GLY A 83 -1.20 8.17 -2.82
N ILE A 84 -2.12 7.31 -2.43
CA ILE A 84 -3.26 7.69 -1.60
C ILE A 84 -2.99 7.34 -0.16
N ASN A 85 -3.18 8.31 0.71
CA ASN A 85 -3.13 8.11 2.15
C ASN A 85 -4.04 9.10 2.86
N ASN A 86 -4.63 8.69 3.97
CA ASN A 86 -5.47 9.56 4.80
C ASN A 86 -4.70 10.24 5.95
N CYS A 87 -3.55 9.69 6.35
CA CYS A 87 -2.75 10.18 7.47
C CYS A 87 -1.83 11.34 7.05
N ASP A 88 -2.18 12.56 7.45
CA ASP A 88 -1.42 13.79 7.17
C ASP A 88 0.03 13.71 7.66
N TYR A 89 0.26 13.08 8.81
CA TYR A 89 1.60 12.91 9.37
C TYR A 89 2.51 12.06 8.45
N GLN A 90 2.00 10.93 7.97
CA GLN A 90 2.72 10.08 7.02
C GLN A 90 3.00 10.78 5.69
N ILE A 91 2.02 11.54 5.18
CA ILE A 91 2.17 12.33 3.95
C ILE A 91 3.29 13.37 4.08
N LYS A 92 3.37 14.07 5.22
CA LYS A 92 4.44 15.04 5.49
C LYS A 92 5.82 14.38 5.51
N ILE A 93 5.95 13.21 6.15
CA ILE A 93 7.19 12.44 6.15
C ILE A 93 7.54 12.01 4.73
N GLY A 94 6.59 11.43 4.01
CA GLY A 94 6.78 10.93 2.65
C GLY A 94 7.19 12.01 1.67
N ASN A 95 6.57 13.20 1.72
CA ASN A 95 6.96 14.33 0.89
C ASN A 95 8.40 14.78 1.15
N ARG A 96 8.84 14.85 2.43
CA ARG A 96 10.25 15.13 2.76
C ARG A 96 11.20 14.11 2.15
N TYR A 97 10.83 12.83 2.15
CA TYR A 97 11.62 11.78 1.50
C TYR A 97 11.61 11.90 -0.03
N ASN A 98 10.46 12.23 -0.62
CA ASN A 98 10.36 12.44 -2.07
C ASN A 98 11.26 13.59 -2.53
N GLU A 99 11.30 14.69 -1.81
CA GLU A 99 12.21 15.82 -2.05
C GLU A 99 13.67 15.42 -1.88
N LYS A 100 14.02 14.82 -0.72
CA LYS A 100 15.38 14.35 -0.41
C LYS A 100 15.95 13.44 -1.47
N TRP A 101 15.10 12.61 -2.08
CA TRP A 101 15.51 11.62 -3.07
C TRP A 101 15.29 12.07 -4.52
N GLY A 102 14.87 13.31 -4.76
CA GLY A 102 14.63 13.86 -6.11
C GLY A 102 13.45 13.22 -6.84
N LEU A 103 12.49 12.67 -6.10
CA LEU A 103 11.33 11.95 -6.65
C LEU A 103 10.01 12.74 -6.52
N ALA A 104 10.03 13.99 -6.09
CA ALA A 104 8.81 14.79 -5.87
C ALA A 104 7.94 14.96 -7.13
N LYS A 105 8.52 14.85 -8.33
CA LYS A 105 7.78 14.90 -9.61
C LYS A 105 7.23 13.52 -10.03
N LYS A 106 7.69 12.44 -9.42
CA LYS A 106 7.33 11.06 -9.76
C LYS A 106 6.47 10.38 -8.69
N CYS A 107 6.58 10.81 -7.44
CA CYS A 107 5.85 10.28 -6.30
C CYS A 107 5.01 11.40 -5.70
N ILE A 108 3.72 11.38 -6.00
CA ILE A 108 2.76 12.46 -5.67
C ILE A 108 1.80 11.92 -4.64
N TYR A 109 1.58 12.66 -3.54
CA TYR A 109 0.58 12.30 -2.54
C TYR A 109 -0.77 12.96 -2.82
N LEU A 110 -1.83 12.18 -2.67
CA LEU A 110 -3.21 12.65 -2.60
C LEU A 110 -3.78 12.27 -1.22
N GLN A 111 -4.04 13.27 -0.38
CA GLN A 111 -4.63 13.05 0.94
C GLN A 111 -6.12 12.75 0.80
N THR A 112 -6.46 11.48 0.90
CA THR A 112 -7.86 11.02 0.83
C THR A 112 -7.98 9.61 1.38
N ASP A 113 -9.24 9.23 1.65
CA ASP A 113 -9.61 7.85 1.94
C ASP A 113 -9.81 7.08 0.62
N PHE A 114 -9.25 5.89 0.52
CA PHE A 114 -9.42 5.02 -0.63
C PHE A 114 -10.88 4.54 -0.83
N MET A 115 -11.72 4.63 0.21
CA MET A 115 -13.16 4.43 0.09
C MET A 115 -13.86 5.54 -0.72
N ASN A 116 -13.23 6.71 -0.83
CA ASN A 116 -13.77 7.86 -1.54
C ASN A 116 -12.70 8.51 -2.41
N LEU A 117 -12.23 7.78 -3.43
CA LEU A 117 -11.19 8.23 -4.36
C LEU A 117 -11.67 9.39 -5.23
N PRO A 118 -11.16 10.62 -5.04
CA PRO A 118 -11.52 11.76 -5.86
C PRO A 118 -10.66 11.83 -7.14
N VAL A 119 -10.55 10.71 -7.84
CA VAL A 119 -9.82 10.61 -9.10
C VAL A 119 -10.80 10.34 -10.24
N ALA A 120 -10.46 10.81 -11.43
CA ALA A 120 -11.28 10.55 -12.60
C ALA A 120 -11.25 9.06 -12.98
N ASP A 121 -12.37 8.55 -13.47
CA ASP A 121 -12.43 7.22 -14.04
C ASP A 121 -11.46 7.09 -15.22
N ASN A 122 -10.94 5.88 -15.44
CA ASN A 122 -10.04 5.56 -16.55
C ASN A 122 -8.79 6.44 -16.62
N SER A 123 -8.22 6.84 -15.47
CA SER A 123 -7.09 7.78 -15.42
C SER A 123 -5.73 7.12 -15.16
N PHE A 124 -5.71 5.87 -14.68
CA PHE A 124 -4.47 5.15 -14.36
C PHE A 124 -4.25 3.94 -15.25
N ASP A 125 -3.00 3.68 -15.61
CA ASP A 125 -2.58 2.51 -16.40
C ASP A 125 -2.48 1.26 -15.52
N ALA A 126 -2.13 1.44 -14.25
CA ALA A 126 -2.06 0.39 -13.26
C ALA A 126 -2.40 0.92 -11.86
N ALA A 127 -2.79 0.01 -10.97
CA ALA A 127 -2.92 0.30 -9.55
C ALA A 127 -2.32 -0.84 -8.73
N TYR A 128 -1.84 -0.53 -7.54
CA TYR A 128 -1.43 -1.54 -6.58
C TYR A 128 -1.77 -1.12 -5.15
N GLU A 129 -1.77 -2.12 -4.28
CA GLU A 129 -1.81 -1.92 -2.84
C GLU A 129 -0.86 -2.90 -2.16
N ILE A 130 -0.37 -2.54 -0.98
CA ILE A 130 0.46 -3.40 -0.16
C ILE A 130 -0.03 -3.29 1.29
N GLU A 131 -0.76 -4.33 1.74
CA GLU A 131 -1.28 -4.47 3.11
C GLU A 131 -2.08 -3.23 3.58
N ALA A 132 -2.96 -2.73 2.71
CA ALA A 132 -3.73 -1.51 2.97
C ALA A 132 -5.24 -1.75 3.04
N THR A 133 -5.79 -2.59 2.18
CA THR A 133 -7.24 -2.82 2.11
C THR A 133 -7.76 -3.71 3.24
N CYS A 134 -6.88 -4.31 4.06
CA CYS A 134 -7.27 -4.95 5.33
C CYS A 134 -8.04 -3.98 6.24
N HIS A 135 -7.71 -2.70 6.18
CA HIS A 135 -8.39 -1.64 6.94
C HIS A 135 -9.70 -1.15 6.32
N ALA A 136 -10.08 -1.63 5.13
CA ALA A 136 -11.31 -1.18 4.47
C ALA A 136 -12.56 -1.74 5.17
N PRO A 137 -13.50 -0.90 5.60
CA PRO A 137 -14.77 -1.36 6.16
C PRO A 137 -15.62 -2.09 5.13
N ASP A 138 -15.48 -1.77 3.86
CA ASP A 138 -16.10 -2.46 2.72
C ASP A 138 -15.05 -2.65 1.61
N LYS A 139 -14.47 -3.86 1.57
CA LYS A 139 -13.45 -4.23 0.58
C LYS A 139 -13.99 -4.22 -0.84
N ALA A 140 -15.24 -4.66 -1.05
CA ALA A 140 -15.85 -4.69 -2.38
C ALA A 140 -16.00 -3.29 -2.96
N ALA A 141 -16.51 -2.35 -2.16
CA ALA A 141 -16.62 -0.94 -2.56
C ALA A 141 -15.23 -0.31 -2.81
N SER A 142 -14.22 -0.64 -2.02
CA SER A 142 -12.84 -0.19 -2.24
C SER A 142 -12.29 -0.67 -3.58
N TYR A 143 -12.41 -1.95 -3.88
CA TYR A 143 -11.95 -2.51 -5.16
C TYR A 143 -12.74 -1.99 -6.35
N GLU A 144 -14.04 -1.72 -6.21
CA GLU A 144 -14.85 -1.07 -7.26
C GLU A 144 -14.29 0.33 -7.60
N ARG A 145 -13.91 1.13 -6.58
CA ARG A 145 -13.28 2.44 -6.79
C ARG A 145 -11.96 2.34 -7.52
N ILE A 146 -11.12 1.38 -7.14
CA ILE A 146 -9.85 1.12 -7.81
C ILE A 146 -10.09 0.69 -9.28
N PHE A 147 -11.05 -0.21 -9.50
CA PHE A 147 -11.42 -0.67 -10.84
C PHE A 147 -11.87 0.49 -11.75
N ASN A 148 -12.72 1.38 -11.25
CA ASN A 148 -13.20 2.54 -12.00
C ASN A 148 -12.07 3.53 -12.34
N ALA A 149 -11.06 3.67 -11.46
CA ALA A 149 -9.90 4.52 -11.71
C ALA A 149 -8.97 3.97 -12.79
N LEU A 150 -8.99 2.66 -13.05
CA LEU A 150 -8.16 2.03 -14.07
C LEU A 150 -8.72 2.25 -15.48
N LYS A 151 -7.82 2.51 -16.42
CA LYS A 151 -8.15 2.54 -17.85
C LYS A 151 -8.59 1.14 -18.33
N PRO A 152 -9.37 1.05 -19.42
CA PRO A 152 -9.62 -0.22 -20.08
C PRO A 152 -8.31 -0.95 -20.39
N GLY A 153 -8.18 -2.19 -19.93
CA GLY A 153 -6.94 -2.98 -20.03
C GLY A 153 -5.90 -2.68 -18.96
N GLY A 154 -6.15 -1.74 -18.05
CA GLY A 154 -5.32 -1.48 -16.87
C GLY A 154 -5.30 -2.68 -15.92
N CYS A 155 -4.22 -2.80 -15.15
CA CYS A 155 -4.00 -3.93 -14.25
C CYS A 155 -3.96 -3.48 -12.80
N PHE A 156 -4.51 -4.32 -11.91
CA PHE A 156 -4.34 -4.20 -10.46
C PHE A 156 -3.53 -5.39 -9.93
N ALA A 157 -2.65 -5.14 -8.97
CA ALA A 157 -1.96 -6.18 -8.22
C ALA A 157 -1.77 -5.73 -6.76
N GLY A 158 -1.78 -6.68 -5.82
CA GLY A 158 -1.61 -6.35 -4.41
C GLY A 158 -1.06 -7.49 -3.58
N TYR A 159 -0.56 -7.13 -2.42
CA TYR A 159 -0.30 -8.03 -1.31
C TYR A 159 -1.28 -7.70 -0.20
N GLU A 160 -2.01 -8.71 0.28
CA GLU A 160 -3.00 -8.50 1.33
C GLU A 160 -3.07 -9.68 2.29
N TRP A 161 -3.53 -9.40 3.49
CA TRP A 161 -3.78 -10.38 4.52
C TRP A 161 -5.03 -11.20 4.17
N VAL A 162 -4.87 -12.51 4.12
CA VAL A 162 -5.96 -13.44 3.85
C VAL A 162 -5.89 -14.62 4.80
N VAL A 163 -7.05 -15.16 5.16
CA VAL A 163 -7.11 -16.46 5.81
C VAL A 163 -6.78 -17.55 4.80
N THR A 164 -6.09 -18.59 5.23
CA THR A 164 -5.74 -19.71 4.36
C THR A 164 -6.90 -20.71 4.26
N ASP A 165 -6.81 -21.64 3.31
CA ASP A 165 -7.74 -22.77 3.17
C ASP A 165 -7.77 -23.71 4.38
N LYS A 166 -6.81 -23.58 5.32
CA LYS A 166 -6.81 -24.29 6.59
C LYS A 166 -7.71 -23.64 7.66
N TYR A 167 -8.17 -22.41 7.43
CA TYR A 167 -9.07 -21.74 8.33
C TYR A 167 -10.45 -22.42 8.34
N ASP A 168 -10.93 -22.78 9.51
CA ASP A 168 -12.29 -23.31 9.71
C ASP A 168 -13.07 -22.35 10.63
N ALA A 169 -14.09 -21.72 10.07
CA ALA A 169 -14.96 -20.79 10.81
C ALA A 169 -15.81 -21.48 11.91
N LYS A 170 -15.86 -22.82 11.95
CA LYS A 170 -16.50 -23.60 13.02
C LYS A 170 -15.54 -23.98 14.12
N ASN A 171 -14.25 -23.82 13.92
CA ASN A 171 -13.23 -24.06 14.93
C ASN A 171 -13.05 -22.80 15.79
N HIS A 172 -13.43 -22.89 17.08
CA HIS A 172 -13.36 -21.77 18.01
C HIS A 172 -11.94 -21.21 18.19
N GLU A 173 -10.92 -22.06 18.14
CA GLU A 173 -9.52 -21.61 18.23
C GLU A 173 -9.11 -20.79 17.00
N HIS A 174 -9.47 -21.23 15.77
CA HIS A 174 -9.21 -20.47 14.56
C HIS A 174 -9.91 -19.12 14.56
N VAL A 175 -11.16 -19.08 15.04
CA VAL A 175 -11.93 -17.83 15.18
C VAL A 175 -11.26 -16.89 16.18
N ALA A 176 -10.88 -17.39 17.36
CA ALA A 176 -10.22 -16.59 18.38
C ALA A 176 -8.86 -16.02 17.94
N ILE A 177 -8.07 -16.81 17.18
CA ILE A 177 -6.80 -16.34 16.60
C ILE A 177 -7.06 -15.21 15.57
N ARG A 178 -8.02 -15.41 14.68
CA ARG A 178 -8.38 -14.38 13.69
C ARG A 178 -8.84 -13.09 14.36
N GLU A 179 -9.78 -13.19 15.31
CA GLU A 179 -10.29 -12.02 16.04
C GLU A 179 -9.19 -11.32 16.83
N GLY A 180 -8.24 -12.08 17.42
CA GLY A 180 -7.09 -11.51 18.10
C GLY A 180 -6.15 -10.72 17.17
N ILE A 181 -6.01 -11.15 15.91
CA ILE A 181 -5.24 -10.43 14.90
C ILE A 181 -6.01 -9.17 14.46
N GLU A 182 -7.32 -9.29 14.21
CA GLU A 182 -8.19 -8.18 13.77
C GLU A 182 -8.29 -7.04 14.79
N VAL A 183 -8.12 -7.31 16.07
CA VAL A 183 -8.08 -6.27 17.13
C VAL A 183 -6.82 -5.41 17.04
N GLY A 184 -5.74 -5.95 16.48
CA GLY A 184 -4.45 -5.25 16.31
C GLY A 184 -4.28 -4.49 14.98
N ASN A 185 -5.27 -4.58 14.10
CA ASN A 185 -5.22 -3.97 12.76
C ASN A 185 -6.25 -2.87 12.55
#